data_28052f946dd60c1095ee972183dbc375
#
_entry.id   28052f946dd60c1095ee972183dbc375
#
_cell.length_a   1.000
_cell.length_b   1.000
_cell.length_c   1.000
_cell.angle_alpha   90.00
_cell.angle_beta   90.00
_cell.angle_gamma   90.00
#
_symmetry.space_group_name_H-M   'P 1'
#
loop_
_entity.id
_entity.type
_entity.pdbx_description
1 polymer ?
#
loop_
_entity_poly.entity_id
_entity_poly.type
_entity_poly.pdbx_seq_one_letter_code
_entity_poly.pdbx_strand_id
1 'polypeptide(L)'
;MVDATVLELSLHTVICGRARKNIKLIESATNTAIYFPPPFSQVYRYCPAGAQRRNPEEIFITGDTPKNIAMAKQRIHELVTRTRIFMKDAVVSAAKIDSILLGRLDKVRKIMETNGTFIQFPALASQRNMIRIQGVEGLHVERTVRDVMSLVSFRGKFLRSQNADV
;
A
#
# COMPACT_ATOMS: atom_id res chain seq x y z
N MET A 1 -15.62 -4.71 20.97
CA MET A 1 -14.51 -5.63 21.19
C MET A 1 -13.51 -5.47 20.06
N VAL A 2 -12.23 -5.44 20.37
CA VAL A 2 -11.13 -5.23 19.42
C VAL A 2 -10.07 -6.29 19.66
N ASP A 3 -9.54 -6.85 18.59
CA ASP A 3 -8.38 -7.74 18.65
C ASP A 3 -7.42 -7.40 17.51
N ALA A 4 -6.20 -7.86 17.61
CA ALA A 4 -5.15 -7.57 16.66
C ALA A 4 -4.58 -8.86 16.08
N THR A 5 -4.10 -8.77 14.83
CA THR A 5 -3.31 -9.81 14.19
C THR A 5 -2.19 -9.18 13.40
N VAL A 6 -1.15 -9.94 13.13
CA VAL A 6 0.02 -9.44 12.40
C VAL A 6 0.00 -10.02 10.99
N LEU A 7 0.16 -9.14 10.01
CA LEU A 7 0.30 -9.48 8.60
C LEU A 7 1.42 -8.62 8.01
N GLU A 8 2.31 -9.25 7.25
CA GLU A 8 3.41 -8.55 6.59
C GLU A 8 2.90 -7.33 5.81
N LEU A 9 3.54 -6.18 6.02
CA LEU A 9 3.10 -4.90 5.44
C LEU A 9 2.94 -4.98 3.91
N SER A 10 3.85 -5.66 3.24
CA SER A 10 3.82 -5.82 1.79
C SER A 10 2.58 -6.56 1.26
N LEU A 11 1.85 -7.26 2.13
CA LEU A 11 0.64 -8.00 1.78
C LEU A 11 -0.64 -7.22 2.05
N HIS A 12 -0.60 -6.09 2.77
CA HIS A 12 -1.81 -5.39 3.18
C HIS A 12 -2.70 -4.99 2.02
N THR A 13 -2.19 -4.18 1.09
CA THR A 13 -2.98 -3.75 -0.07
C THR A 13 -3.30 -4.89 -1.03
N VAL A 14 -2.41 -5.86 -1.13
CA VAL A 14 -2.60 -7.05 -1.98
C VAL A 14 -3.75 -7.91 -1.47
N ILE A 15 -3.81 -8.15 -0.18
CA ILE A 15 -4.88 -8.93 0.45
C ILE A 15 -6.20 -8.17 0.45
N CYS A 16 -6.17 -6.87 0.66
CA CYS A 16 -7.37 -6.03 0.52
C CYS A 16 -8.00 -6.15 -0.87
N GLY A 17 -7.17 -6.33 -1.89
CA GLY A 17 -7.60 -6.40 -3.28
C GLY A 17 -7.93 -5.03 -3.87
N ARG A 18 -8.33 -5.00 -5.13
CA ARG A 18 -8.70 -3.77 -5.83
C ARG A 18 -9.85 -3.08 -5.11
N ALA A 19 -9.65 -1.80 -4.79
CA ALA A 19 -10.63 -0.98 -4.08
C ALA A 19 -11.12 -1.62 -2.76
N ARG A 20 -10.25 -2.39 -2.11
CA ARG A 20 -10.55 -3.13 -0.87
C ARG A 20 -11.67 -4.17 -1.01
N LYS A 21 -11.92 -4.65 -2.19
CA LYS A 21 -13.03 -5.55 -2.48
C LYS A 21 -12.99 -6.83 -1.64
N ASN A 22 -11.82 -7.46 -1.50
CA ASN A 22 -11.68 -8.71 -0.76
C ASN A 22 -11.94 -8.50 0.74
N ILE A 23 -11.41 -7.41 1.30
CA ILE A 23 -11.59 -7.15 2.73
C ILE A 23 -13.04 -6.77 3.06
N LYS A 24 -13.71 -6.04 2.17
CA LYS A 24 -15.13 -5.72 2.32
C LYS A 24 -16.00 -6.97 2.34
N LEU A 25 -15.66 -7.98 1.53
CA LEU A 25 -16.36 -9.27 1.55
C LEU A 25 -16.18 -9.99 2.89
N ILE A 26 -14.99 -9.98 3.45
CA ILE A 26 -14.72 -10.59 4.76
C ILE A 26 -15.48 -9.83 5.86
N GLU A 27 -15.43 -8.50 5.85
CA GLU A 27 -16.15 -7.66 6.81
C GLU A 27 -17.65 -7.97 6.79
N SER A 28 -18.25 -8.06 5.60
CA SER A 28 -19.66 -8.37 5.45
C SER A 28 -20.00 -9.79 5.91
N ALA A 29 -19.17 -10.77 5.58
CA ALA A 29 -19.41 -12.18 5.91
C ALA A 29 -19.27 -12.47 7.40
N THR A 30 -18.47 -11.69 8.13
CA THR A 30 -18.16 -11.92 9.55
C THR A 30 -18.74 -10.84 10.47
N ASN A 31 -19.41 -9.85 9.91
CA ASN A 31 -19.94 -8.70 10.65
C ASN A 31 -18.86 -8.02 11.52
N THR A 32 -17.73 -7.73 10.90
CA THR A 32 -16.58 -7.08 11.53
C THR A 32 -16.14 -5.86 10.72
N ALA A 33 -15.30 -5.03 11.32
CA ALA A 33 -14.57 -3.99 10.63
C ALA A 33 -13.07 -4.25 10.80
N ILE A 34 -12.32 -4.09 9.72
CA ILE A 34 -10.89 -4.43 9.66
C ILE A 34 -10.10 -3.19 9.29
N TYR A 35 -9.15 -2.82 10.14
CA TYR A 35 -8.35 -1.60 9.99
C TYR A 35 -6.89 -1.93 9.73
N PHE A 36 -6.38 -1.40 8.63
CA PHE A 36 -4.99 -1.53 8.23
C PHE A 36 -4.24 -0.23 8.55
N PRO A 37 -2.98 -0.31 9.02
CA PRO A 37 -2.18 0.89 9.23
C PRO A 37 -1.82 1.56 7.90
N PRO A 38 -1.48 2.86 7.90
CA PRO A 38 -1.00 3.55 6.71
C PRO A 38 0.26 2.88 6.17
N PRO A 39 0.36 2.62 4.84
CA PRO A 39 1.45 1.81 4.28
C PRO A 39 2.83 2.49 4.34
N PHE A 40 2.89 3.80 4.48
CA PHE A 40 4.13 4.58 4.47
C PHE A 40 4.43 5.26 5.79
N SER A 41 3.88 4.80 6.89
CA SER A 41 4.09 5.39 8.22
C SER A 41 5.56 5.41 8.65
N GLN A 42 6.37 4.50 8.14
CA GLN A 42 7.81 4.45 8.41
C GLN A 42 8.64 5.48 7.62
N VAL A 43 8.14 5.91 6.47
CA VAL A 43 8.80 6.88 5.59
C VAL A 43 8.68 8.28 6.17
N TYR A 44 7.54 8.59 6.75
CA TYR A 44 7.34 9.79 7.53
C TYR A 44 7.93 9.54 8.93
N ARG A 45 9.15 9.98 9.16
CA ARG A 45 9.77 9.95 10.49
C ARG A 45 9.04 10.82 11.51
N TYR A 46 7.95 11.43 11.09
CA TYR A 46 7.16 12.28 11.94
C TYR A 46 6.25 11.42 12.80
N CYS A 47 6.67 11.26 14.05
CA CYS A 47 5.81 10.75 15.10
C CYS A 47 5.48 11.95 16.00
N PRO A 48 4.23 12.42 16.06
CA PRO A 48 3.86 13.49 16.96
C PRO A 48 4.28 13.17 18.39
N ALA A 49 4.75 14.17 19.13
CA ALA A 49 5.17 13.97 20.50
C ALA A 49 4.03 13.34 21.32
N GLY A 50 4.31 12.20 21.98
CA GLY A 50 3.33 11.44 22.76
C GLY A 50 2.55 10.39 21.98
N ALA A 51 2.71 10.28 20.66
CA ALA A 51 2.12 9.19 19.90
C ALA A 51 2.97 7.92 20.04
N GLN A 52 2.34 6.82 20.40
CA GLN A 52 3.02 5.53 20.41
C GLN A 52 3.28 5.06 18.97
N ARG A 53 4.51 4.61 18.69
CA ARG A 53 4.81 3.94 17.43
C ARG A 53 4.05 2.62 17.41
N ARG A 54 3.10 2.50 16.50
CA ARG A 54 2.40 1.24 16.27
C ARG A 54 3.23 0.37 15.33
N ASN A 55 3.14 -0.95 15.54
CA ASN A 55 3.69 -1.91 14.60
C ASN A 55 2.98 -1.73 13.24
N PRO A 56 3.70 -1.40 12.14
CA PRO A 56 3.08 -1.19 10.83
C PRO A 56 2.47 -2.47 10.24
N GLU A 57 2.75 -3.62 10.81
CA GLU A 57 2.22 -4.91 10.37
C GLU A 57 0.99 -5.35 11.16
N GLU A 58 0.59 -4.59 12.17
CA GLU A 58 -0.54 -4.92 13.03
C GLU A 58 -1.86 -4.44 12.45
N ILE A 59 -2.78 -5.38 12.26
CA ILE A 59 -4.14 -5.14 11.76
C ILE A 59 -5.10 -5.25 12.94
N PHE A 60 -6.06 -4.32 13.03
CA PHE A 60 -7.08 -4.33 14.06
C PHE A 60 -8.41 -4.80 13.49
N ILE A 61 -9.06 -5.72 14.21
CA ILE A 61 -10.37 -6.25 13.86
C ILE A 61 -11.34 -5.93 14.98
N THR A 62 -12.44 -5.27 14.66
CA THR A 62 -13.51 -4.95 15.60
C THR A 62 -14.76 -5.74 15.26
N GLY A 63 -15.48 -6.19 16.28
CA GLY A 63 -16.72 -6.93 16.12
C GLY A 63 -17.47 -7.04 17.44
N ASP A 64 -18.73 -7.48 17.34
CA ASP A 64 -19.61 -7.59 18.52
C ASP A 64 -19.29 -8.81 19.39
N THR A 65 -18.76 -9.86 18.79
CA THR A 65 -18.47 -11.11 19.49
C THR A 65 -17.06 -11.61 19.19
N PRO A 66 -16.43 -12.33 20.14
CA PRO A 66 -15.15 -12.98 19.90
C PRO A 66 -15.19 -13.96 18.72
N LYS A 67 -16.32 -14.62 18.52
CA LYS A 67 -16.53 -15.57 17.43
C LYS A 67 -16.42 -14.89 16.06
N ASN A 68 -17.05 -13.73 15.89
CA ASN A 68 -16.99 -12.97 14.65
C ASN A 68 -15.55 -12.53 14.33
N ILE A 69 -14.83 -12.06 15.35
CA ILE A 69 -13.43 -11.67 15.20
C ILE A 69 -12.55 -12.87 14.81
N ALA A 70 -12.74 -14.01 15.46
CA ALA A 70 -12.01 -15.23 15.13
C ALA A 70 -12.29 -15.71 13.70
N MET A 71 -13.53 -15.59 13.24
CA MET A 71 -13.90 -15.91 11.85
C MET A 71 -13.22 -14.98 10.87
N ALA A 72 -13.15 -13.69 11.16
CA ALA A 72 -12.46 -12.71 10.31
C ALA A 72 -10.97 -13.03 10.20
N LYS A 73 -10.32 -13.34 11.32
CA LYS A 73 -8.91 -13.75 11.33
C LYS A 73 -8.67 -14.99 10.49
N GLN A 74 -9.54 -15.98 10.61
CA GLN A 74 -9.43 -17.21 9.84
C GLN A 74 -9.59 -16.94 8.34
N ARG A 75 -10.56 -16.12 7.94
CA ARG A 75 -10.76 -15.74 6.55
C ARG A 75 -9.57 -15.02 5.95
N ILE A 76 -8.97 -14.11 6.73
CA ILE A 76 -7.74 -13.41 6.31
C ILE A 76 -6.61 -14.42 6.12
N HIS A 77 -6.42 -15.33 7.08
CA HIS A 77 -5.38 -16.34 7.01
C HIS A 77 -5.54 -17.27 5.80
N GLU A 78 -6.76 -17.72 5.52
CA GLU A 78 -7.07 -18.53 4.34
C GLU A 78 -6.78 -17.77 3.04
N LEU A 79 -7.12 -16.50 2.99
CA LEU A 79 -6.86 -15.65 1.82
C LEU A 79 -5.37 -15.49 1.59
N VAL A 80 -4.59 -15.24 2.64
CA VAL A 80 -3.11 -15.14 2.55
C VAL A 80 -2.52 -16.45 2.03
N THR A 81 -2.96 -17.58 2.56
CA THR A 81 -2.46 -18.91 2.18
C THR A 81 -2.75 -19.23 0.71
N ARG A 82 -3.89 -18.81 0.18
CA ARG A 82 -4.29 -19.06 -1.22
C ARG A 82 -3.68 -18.07 -2.20
N THR A 83 -3.21 -16.94 -1.73
CA THR A 83 -2.76 -15.85 -2.60
C THR A 83 -1.39 -16.15 -3.18
N ARG A 84 -1.28 -16.07 -4.50
CA ARG A 84 0.00 -16.11 -5.21
C ARG A 84 0.42 -14.69 -5.56
N ILE A 85 1.68 -14.38 -5.34
CA ILE A 85 2.24 -13.04 -5.52
C ILE A 85 3.07 -12.99 -6.79
N PHE A 86 2.77 -12.02 -7.65
CA PHE A 86 3.61 -11.61 -8.76
C PHE A 86 4.43 -10.41 -8.35
N MET A 87 5.72 -10.42 -8.66
CA MET A 87 6.62 -9.31 -8.40
C MET A 87 7.23 -8.82 -9.69
N LYS A 88 7.38 -7.49 -9.81
CA LYS A 88 8.08 -6.86 -10.91
C LYS A 88 8.92 -5.71 -10.40
N ASP A 89 10.18 -5.67 -10.83
CA ASP A 89 11.06 -4.55 -10.58
C ASP A 89 10.95 -3.56 -11.74
N ALA A 90 10.85 -2.27 -11.41
CA ALA A 90 10.79 -1.20 -12.40
C ALA A 90 11.90 -0.19 -12.14
N VAL A 91 12.56 0.26 -13.21
CA VAL A 91 13.64 1.25 -13.12
C VAL A 91 13.02 2.64 -13.04
N VAL A 92 13.33 3.35 -11.98
CA VAL A 92 12.94 4.75 -11.76
C VAL A 92 14.16 5.47 -11.22
N SER A 93 14.50 6.63 -11.79
CA SER A 93 15.69 7.36 -11.34
C SER A 93 15.62 7.69 -9.84
N ALA A 94 16.77 7.72 -9.17
CA ALA A 94 16.84 8.01 -7.74
C ALA A 94 16.21 9.37 -7.40
N ALA A 95 16.43 10.39 -8.23
CA ALA A 95 15.83 11.71 -8.05
C ALA A 95 14.30 11.69 -8.10
N LYS A 96 13.73 10.89 -9.01
CA LYS A 96 12.26 10.74 -9.13
C LYS A 96 11.70 9.98 -7.94
N ILE A 97 12.39 8.94 -7.47
CA ILE A 97 12.01 8.21 -6.26
C ILE A 97 11.96 9.17 -5.07
N ASP A 98 12.99 9.95 -4.85
CA ASP A 98 13.05 10.91 -3.74
C ASP A 98 11.93 11.96 -3.86
N SER A 99 11.63 12.42 -5.06
CA SER A 99 10.52 13.35 -5.32
C SER A 99 9.16 12.75 -4.93
N ILE A 100 8.94 11.48 -5.24
CA ILE A 100 7.73 10.75 -4.87
C ILE A 100 7.64 10.62 -3.35
N LEU A 101 8.72 10.19 -2.71
CA LEU A 101 8.75 9.98 -1.25
C LEU A 101 8.55 11.29 -0.46
N LEU A 102 8.99 12.41 -1.00
CA LEU A 102 8.88 13.70 -0.32
C LEU A 102 7.53 14.40 -0.48
N GLY A 103 6.77 14.12 -1.52
CA GLY A 103 5.57 14.89 -1.77
C GLY A 103 4.40 14.21 -2.44
N ARG A 104 4.48 12.90 -2.74
CA ARG A 104 3.45 12.22 -3.52
C ARG A 104 2.98 10.88 -2.96
N LEU A 105 3.29 10.59 -1.71
CA LEU A 105 2.92 9.31 -1.10
C LEU A 105 1.40 9.11 -1.01
N ASP A 106 0.62 10.17 -0.83
CA ASP A 106 -0.84 10.07 -0.83
C ASP A 106 -1.39 9.57 -2.17
N LYS A 107 -0.81 10.05 -3.27
CA LYS A 107 -1.19 9.61 -4.61
C LYS A 107 -0.77 8.17 -4.86
N VAL A 108 0.41 7.78 -4.41
CA VAL A 108 0.92 6.41 -4.51
C VAL A 108 0.04 5.46 -3.70
N ARG A 109 -0.34 5.84 -2.49
CA ARG A 109 -1.27 5.08 -1.66
C ARG A 109 -2.58 4.80 -2.38
N LYS A 110 -3.14 5.83 -3.02
CA LYS A 110 -4.38 5.69 -3.79
C LYS A 110 -4.22 4.75 -4.99
N ILE A 111 -3.09 4.81 -5.68
CA ILE A 111 -2.76 3.89 -6.78
C ILE A 111 -2.73 2.45 -6.26
N MET A 112 -2.05 2.20 -5.15
CA MET A 112 -1.96 0.88 -4.54
C MET A 112 -3.33 0.35 -4.13
N GLU A 113 -4.15 1.15 -3.48
CA GLU A 113 -5.51 0.77 -3.07
C GLU A 113 -6.40 0.46 -4.27
N THR A 114 -6.33 1.29 -5.31
CA THR A 114 -7.14 1.11 -6.52
C THR A 114 -6.78 -0.18 -7.26
N ASN A 115 -5.50 -0.51 -7.31
CA ASN A 115 -5.00 -1.65 -8.08
C ASN A 115 -4.83 -2.93 -7.26
N GLY A 116 -4.90 -2.85 -5.93
CA GLY A 116 -4.65 -4.00 -5.06
C GLY A 116 -3.21 -4.46 -5.11
N THR A 117 -2.27 -3.53 -5.15
CA THR A 117 -0.83 -3.79 -5.26
C THR A 117 -0.07 -3.13 -4.12
N PHE A 118 1.18 -3.56 -3.92
CA PHE A 118 2.10 -2.93 -2.98
C PHE A 118 3.36 -2.51 -3.70
N ILE A 119 3.82 -1.30 -3.43
CA ILE A 119 5.05 -0.74 -4.01
C ILE A 119 6.08 -0.62 -2.91
N GLN A 120 7.22 -1.29 -3.09
CA GLN A 120 8.36 -1.17 -2.21
C GLN A 120 9.34 -0.16 -2.80
N PHE A 121 9.54 0.95 -2.09
CA PHE A 121 10.49 1.97 -2.44
C PHE A 121 11.81 1.76 -1.68
N PRO A 122 12.96 2.10 -2.30
CA PRO A 122 14.20 2.22 -1.55
C PRO A 122 14.10 3.38 -0.55
N ALA A 123 14.99 3.40 0.42
CA ALA A 123 15.04 4.47 1.40
C ALA A 123 15.32 5.83 0.73
N LEU A 124 14.80 6.90 1.31
CA LEU A 124 15.05 8.26 0.85
C LEU A 124 16.57 8.52 0.82
N ALA A 125 17.05 9.16 -0.25
CA ALA A 125 18.44 9.49 -0.49
C ALA A 125 19.39 8.29 -0.59
N SER A 126 18.86 7.07 -0.78
CA SER A 126 19.69 5.86 -0.96
C SER A 126 20.38 5.79 -2.32
N GLN A 127 20.00 6.64 -3.27
CA GLN A 127 20.47 6.65 -4.66
C GLN A 127 20.18 5.37 -5.46
N ARG A 128 19.31 4.53 -4.98
CA ARG A 128 18.83 3.37 -5.73
C ARG A 128 17.82 3.80 -6.78
N ASN A 129 17.82 3.11 -7.90
CA ASN A 129 17.01 3.44 -9.08
C ASN A 129 15.98 2.37 -9.44
N MET A 130 15.50 1.64 -8.45
CA MET A 130 14.58 0.54 -8.70
C MET A 130 13.50 0.48 -7.62
N ILE A 131 12.26 0.28 -8.05
CA ILE A 131 11.12 0.00 -7.18
C ILE A 131 10.63 -1.42 -7.44
N ARG A 132 10.06 -2.06 -6.43
CA ARG A 132 9.45 -3.38 -6.57
C ARG A 132 7.96 -3.28 -6.37
N ILE A 133 7.20 -3.86 -7.29
CA ILE A 133 5.75 -3.88 -7.25
C ILE A 133 5.28 -5.32 -7.16
N GLN A 134 4.38 -5.59 -6.23
CA GLN A 134 3.78 -6.91 -6.10
C GLN A 134 2.26 -6.84 -6.08
N GLY A 135 1.63 -7.90 -6.58
CA GLY A 135 0.19 -8.02 -6.68
C GLY A 135 -0.22 -9.45 -7.00
N VAL A 136 -1.51 -9.69 -7.08
CA VAL A 136 -2.08 -11.02 -7.34
C VAL A 136 -2.04 -11.37 -8.82
N GLU A 137 -2.14 -10.38 -9.68
CA GLU A 137 -2.16 -10.56 -11.13
C GLU A 137 -1.17 -9.62 -11.81
N GLY A 138 -0.49 -10.13 -12.86
CA GLY A 138 0.46 -9.33 -13.63
C GLY A 138 -0.16 -8.08 -14.22
N LEU A 139 -1.43 -8.12 -14.64
CA LEU A 139 -2.15 -6.98 -15.19
C LEU A 139 -2.28 -5.84 -14.17
N HIS A 140 -2.55 -6.15 -12.91
CA HIS A 140 -2.64 -5.15 -11.83
C HIS A 140 -1.27 -4.53 -11.54
N VAL A 141 -0.23 -5.35 -11.55
CA VAL A 141 1.16 -4.91 -11.35
C VAL A 141 1.58 -3.95 -12.48
N GLU A 142 1.32 -4.29 -13.74
CA GLU A 142 1.65 -3.43 -14.87
C GLU A 142 0.87 -2.12 -14.88
N ARG A 143 -0.39 -2.15 -14.48
CA ARG A 143 -1.19 -0.92 -14.33
C ARG A 143 -0.60 -0.01 -13.27
N THR A 144 -0.14 -0.58 -12.16
CA THR A 144 0.53 0.17 -11.10
C THR A 144 1.82 0.82 -11.59
N VAL A 145 2.64 0.09 -12.37
CA VAL A 145 3.84 0.66 -13.00
C VAL A 145 3.49 1.87 -13.85
N ARG A 146 2.50 1.76 -14.71
CA ARG A 146 2.06 2.87 -15.58
C ARG A 146 1.55 4.06 -14.78
N ASP A 147 0.76 3.82 -13.74
CA ASP A 147 0.21 4.88 -12.91
C ASP A 147 1.31 5.66 -12.17
N VAL A 148 2.30 4.95 -11.65
CA VAL A 148 3.47 5.58 -10.99
C VAL A 148 4.30 6.37 -11.99
N MET A 149 4.55 5.82 -13.18
CA MET A 149 5.30 6.51 -14.23
C MET A 149 4.56 7.76 -14.72
N SER A 150 3.23 7.73 -14.78
CA SER A 150 2.41 8.89 -15.13
C SER A 150 2.56 10.04 -14.13
N LEU A 151 2.67 9.75 -12.86
CA LEU A 151 2.91 10.77 -11.82
C LEU A 151 4.20 11.56 -12.10
N VAL A 152 5.25 10.83 -12.47
CA VAL A 152 6.57 11.40 -12.74
C VAL A 152 6.56 12.19 -14.06
N SER A 153 5.99 11.61 -15.12
CA SER A 153 5.91 12.24 -16.44
C SER A 153 5.07 13.51 -16.43
N PHE A 154 3.94 13.50 -15.71
CA PHE A 154 3.08 14.68 -15.58
C PHE A 154 3.81 15.86 -14.95
N ARG A 155 4.60 15.62 -13.90
CA ARG A 155 5.41 16.67 -13.26
C ARG A 155 6.46 17.24 -14.21
N GLY A 156 7.13 16.39 -14.98
CA GLY A 156 8.11 16.81 -15.97
C GLY A 156 7.49 17.67 -17.08
N LYS A 157 6.32 17.30 -17.59
CA LYS A 157 5.59 18.08 -18.59
C LYS A 157 5.16 19.44 -18.05
N PHE A 158 4.67 19.50 -16.83
CA PHE A 158 4.27 20.75 -16.19
C PHE A 158 5.43 21.73 -16.04
N LEU A 159 6.57 21.27 -15.58
CA LEU A 159 7.78 22.08 -15.46
C LEU A 159 8.30 22.58 -16.81
N ARG A 160 8.25 21.75 -17.85
CA ARG A 160 8.61 22.14 -19.22
C ARG A 160 7.68 23.22 -19.77
N SER A 161 6.39 23.08 -19.53
CA SER A 161 5.37 24.07 -19.95
C SER A 161 5.65 25.42 -19.32
N GLN A 162 5.99 25.48 -18.03
CA GLN A 162 6.32 26.72 -17.36
C GLN A 162 7.61 27.37 -17.92
N ASN A 163 8.59 26.57 -18.29
CA ASN A 163 9.82 27.06 -18.86
C ASN A 163 9.67 27.52 -20.32
N ALA A 164 8.66 27.04 -21.03
CA ALA A 164 8.39 27.44 -22.39
C ALA A 164 7.69 28.80 -22.49
N ASP A 165 7.02 29.22 -21.42
CA ASP A 165 6.31 30.51 -21.35
C ASP A 165 7.22 31.68 -20.91
N VAL A 166 8.48 31.40 -20.73
CA VAL A 166 9.53 32.38 -20.44
C VAL A 166 10.32 32.62 -21.72
#